data_5a70caccd56796ca063c009e7393fd06
#
_entry.id   5a70caccd56796ca063c009e7393fd06
#
_cell.length_a   1.000
_cell.length_b   1.000
_cell.length_c   1.000
_cell.angle_alpha   90.00
_cell.angle_beta   90.00
_cell.angle_gamma   90.00
#
_symmetry.space_group_name_H-M   'P 1'
#
loop_
_entity.id
_entity.type
_entity.pdbx_description
1 polymer ?
#
loop_
_entity_poly.entity_id
_entity_poly.type
_entity_poly.pdbx_seq_one_letter_code
_entity_poly.pdbx_strand_id
1 'polypeptide(L)'
;MQFFYSATNGSDTGSVVAAVVGNEATANLSDLLPATTYTVYGVVTATNGSTPQSSSTTFTTEGARTDHAAWYELPAKDNAGSNMLLRTFYDTARNYTMYYDTSTYTAYWVAYPLAAGDLGSGRPNDPWAATPGIPTSQQINVWAGSYGVNVGSTSNIYARGHQIPNADRNKDPYGTMCAQTFYATNSTPQIQNGFNSGIWSSLEGDVRTLAQQQTDTVYVVTGAILRTVTGNETITYIKPAKDTKNCPVPNYYYKVLLKVKREASGKISSASTVGVWLPHRVYSGESYQSYTKSVAEIEALTGYNFFANLPADIQAAAEQNS
;
A
#
# COMPACT_ATOMS: atom_id res chain seq x y z
N MET A 1 18.08 -3.74 26.46
CA MET A 1 16.72 -4.11 26.88
C MET A 1 15.84 -4.18 25.66
N GLN A 2 14.87 -5.07 25.65
CA GLN A 2 13.93 -5.25 24.54
C GLN A 2 12.51 -5.33 25.10
N PHE A 3 11.58 -4.60 24.51
CA PHE A 3 10.16 -4.76 24.78
C PHE A 3 9.54 -5.75 23.82
N PHE A 4 8.72 -6.64 24.33
CA PHE A 4 7.91 -7.58 23.57
C PHE A 4 6.45 -7.17 23.73
N TYR A 5 5.69 -7.30 22.66
CA TYR A 5 4.26 -7.03 22.68
C TYR A 5 3.48 -8.08 21.90
N SER A 6 2.26 -8.33 22.34
CA SER A 6 1.33 -9.22 21.65
C SER A 6 -0.11 -8.75 21.80
N ALA A 7 -0.87 -8.80 20.71
CA ALA A 7 -2.31 -8.61 20.78
C ALA A 7 -2.96 -9.74 21.57
N THR A 8 -3.97 -9.41 22.37
CA THR A 8 -4.65 -10.39 23.25
C THR A 8 -5.27 -11.54 22.47
N ASN A 9 -5.67 -11.30 21.22
CA ASN A 9 -6.20 -12.31 20.30
C ASN A 9 -5.12 -13.02 19.47
N GLY A 10 -3.83 -12.74 19.70
CA GLY A 10 -2.71 -13.32 18.96
C GLY A 10 -2.53 -12.86 17.51
N SER A 11 -3.32 -11.88 17.07
CA SER A 11 -3.30 -11.40 15.66
C SER A 11 -2.07 -10.57 15.31
N ASP A 12 -1.37 -10.02 16.31
CA ASP A 12 -0.20 -9.17 16.12
C ASP A 12 0.78 -9.36 17.28
N THR A 13 2.05 -9.61 16.95
CA THR A 13 3.13 -9.78 17.93
C THR A 13 4.41 -9.18 17.40
N GLY A 14 5.22 -8.64 18.31
CA GLY A 14 6.50 -8.08 17.90
C GLY A 14 7.41 -7.76 19.07
N SER A 15 8.55 -7.18 18.75
CA SER A 15 9.50 -6.67 19.72
C SER A 15 10.24 -5.46 19.19
N VAL A 16 10.68 -4.61 20.11
CA VAL A 16 11.44 -3.40 19.81
C VAL A 16 12.59 -3.24 20.79
N VAL A 17 13.74 -2.82 20.28
CA VAL A 17 14.90 -2.49 21.13
C VAL A 17 14.64 -1.14 21.81
N ALA A 18 14.80 -1.10 23.13
CA ALA A 18 14.64 0.12 23.90
C ALA A 18 15.91 0.98 23.92
N ALA A 19 15.73 2.29 23.83
CA ALA A 19 16.74 3.23 24.27
C ALA A 19 16.77 3.26 25.80
N VAL A 20 17.97 3.15 26.38
CA VAL A 20 18.16 3.14 27.83
C VAL A 20 18.95 4.38 28.25
N VAL A 21 18.37 5.18 29.15
CA VAL A 21 19.02 6.37 29.71
C VAL A 21 18.90 6.30 31.23
N GLY A 22 20.01 6.15 31.90
CA GLY A 22 20.00 5.92 33.36
C GLY A 22 19.25 4.64 33.73
N ASN A 23 18.20 4.76 34.53
CA ASN A 23 17.36 3.66 34.98
C ASN A 23 16.05 3.53 34.16
N GLU A 24 15.90 4.32 33.11
CA GLU A 24 14.69 4.31 32.29
C GLU A 24 14.98 3.69 30.92
N ALA A 25 14.03 2.91 30.42
CA ALA A 25 14.06 2.32 29.11
C ALA A 25 12.81 2.75 28.34
N THR A 26 12.98 3.32 27.16
CA THR A 26 11.89 3.81 26.32
C THR A 26 11.96 3.21 24.94
N ALA A 27 10.80 2.93 24.35
CA ALA A 27 10.68 2.53 22.96
C ALA A 27 9.34 3.02 22.38
N ASN A 28 9.34 3.30 21.10
CA ASN A 28 8.11 3.58 20.36
C ASN A 28 7.61 2.29 19.73
N LEU A 29 6.38 1.93 19.99
CA LEU A 29 5.66 0.87 19.29
C LEU A 29 4.89 1.52 18.15
N SER A 30 5.22 1.18 16.91
CA SER A 30 4.55 1.65 15.70
C SER A 30 3.77 0.52 15.04
N ASP A 31 2.89 0.89 14.12
CA ASP A 31 2.14 -0.04 13.25
C ASP A 31 1.25 -1.04 13.99
N LEU A 32 0.83 -0.72 15.21
CA LEU A 32 -0.09 -1.54 15.98
C LEU A 32 -1.50 -1.53 15.35
N LEU A 33 -2.18 -2.66 15.44
CA LEU A 33 -3.57 -2.77 14.99
C LEU A 33 -4.50 -1.84 15.79
N PRO A 34 -5.44 -1.13 15.16
CA PRO A 34 -6.38 -0.27 15.86
C PRO A 34 -7.39 -1.07 16.68
N ALA A 35 -7.97 -0.43 17.71
CA ALA A 35 -8.94 -1.01 18.62
C ALA A 35 -8.50 -2.37 19.22
N THR A 36 -7.20 -2.55 19.40
CA THR A 36 -6.60 -3.83 19.79
C THR A 36 -5.93 -3.68 21.14
N THR A 37 -6.23 -4.60 22.05
CA THR A 37 -5.58 -4.66 23.35
C THR A 37 -4.28 -5.45 23.23
N TYR A 38 -3.20 -4.83 23.65
CA TYR A 38 -1.86 -5.41 23.67
C TYR A 38 -1.39 -5.64 25.09
N THR A 39 -0.68 -6.74 25.27
CA THR A 39 0.14 -7.00 26.45
C THR A 39 1.59 -6.70 26.09
N VAL A 40 2.27 -5.93 26.93
CA VAL A 40 3.69 -5.59 26.75
C VAL A 40 4.48 -5.94 28.00
N TYR A 41 5.71 -6.41 27.81
CA TYR A 41 6.69 -6.63 28.87
C TYR A 41 8.11 -6.37 28.36
N GLY A 42 9.01 -6.05 29.28
CA GLY A 42 10.41 -5.81 28.97
C GLY A 42 11.30 -6.98 29.37
N VAL A 43 12.32 -7.26 28.58
CA VAL A 43 13.37 -8.25 28.89
C VAL A 43 14.71 -7.55 28.88
N VAL A 44 15.52 -7.75 29.92
CA VAL A 44 16.90 -7.30 30.02
C VAL A 44 17.82 -8.51 29.89
N THR A 45 18.82 -8.40 29.03
CA THR A 45 19.91 -9.39 29.03
C THR A 45 21.02 -8.87 29.93
N ALA A 46 21.25 -9.53 31.03
CA ALA A 46 22.33 -9.18 31.97
C ALA A 46 23.68 -9.71 31.50
N THR A 47 24.76 -9.14 32.01
CA THR A 47 26.14 -9.55 31.65
C THR A 47 26.48 -11.01 32.01
N ASN A 48 25.76 -11.58 32.97
CA ASN A 48 25.88 -13.01 33.35
C ASN A 48 25.03 -13.94 32.46
N GLY A 49 24.39 -13.41 31.41
CA GLY A 49 23.52 -14.17 30.49
C GLY A 49 22.10 -14.41 31.00
N SER A 50 21.73 -13.96 32.18
CA SER A 50 20.34 -14.04 32.64
C SER A 50 19.44 -13.05 31.89
N THR A 51 18.16 -13.41 31.72
CA THR A 51 17.16 -12.62 30.98
C THR A 51 15.92 -12.34 31.87
N PRO A 52 16.06 -11.52 32.92
CA PRO A 52 14.92 -11.16 33.74
C PRO A 52 13.87 -10.40 32.93
N GLN A 53 12.61 -10.73 33.18
CA GLN A 53 11.45 -10.14 32.53
C GLN A 53 10.70 -9.24 33.54
N SER A 54 10.20 -8.08 33.06
CA SER A 54 9.30 -7.25 33.87
C SER A 54 7.93 -7.92 34.07
N SER A 55 7.13 -7.41 35.00
CA SER A 55 5.69 -7.63 34.95
C SER A 55 5.13 -7.12 33.62
N SER A 56 4.12 -7.80 33.10
CA SER A 56 3.41 -7.33 31.93
C SER A 56 2.39 -6.25 32.28
N THR A 57 2.18 -5.33 31.34
CA THR A 57 1.09 -4.37 31.40
C THR A 57 0.29 -4.45 30.10
N THR A 58 -0.93 -3.92 30.12
CA THR A 58 -1.79 -3.89 28.95
C THR A 58 -2.14 -2.44 28.59
N PHE A 59 -2.30 -2.20 27.31
CA PHE A 59 -2.91 -0.98 26.77
C PHE A 59 -3.79 -1.35 25.59
N THR A 60 -4.74 -0.50 25.27
CA THR A 60 -5.58 -0.67 24.08
C THR A 60 -5.28 0.49 23.12
N THR A 61 -4.99 0.17 21.88
CA THR A 61 -4.85 1.18 20.85
C THR A 61 -6.19 1.85 20.60
N GLU A 62 -6.16 3.13 20.23
CA GLU A 62 -7.38 3.81 19.79
C GLU A 62 -8.01 3.02 18.65
N GLY A 63 -9.35 3.02 18.59
CA GLY A 63 -10.09 2.47 17.45
C GLY A 63 -9.58 3.12 16.16
N ALA A 64 -9.62 2.39 15.05
CA ALA A 64 -9.46 3.01 13.75
C ALA A 64 -10.37 4.25 13.75
N ARG A 65 -9.79 5.44 13.54
CA ARG A 65 -10.57 6.68 13.53
C ARG A 65 -11.72 6.48 12.55
N THR A 66 -12.91 6.32 13.11
CA THR A 66 -14.12 6.02 12.31
C THR A 66 -14.59 7.23 11.51
N ASP A 67 -13.98 8.39 11.72
CA ASP A 67 -14.24 9.58 10.94
C ASP A 67 -13.24 9.70 9.78
N HIS A 68 -13.47 8.87 8.77
CA HIS A 68 -12.78 8.94 7.48
C HIS A 68 -13.53 9.78 6.45
N ALA A 69 -14.51 10.57 6.85
CA ALA A 69 -15.35 11.34 5.95
C ALA A 69 -14.57 12.26 4.98
N ALA A 70 -13.36 12.68 5.36
CA ALA A 70 -12.46 13.47 4.53
C ALA A 70 -11.38 12.65 3.80
N TRP A 71 -11.43 11.32 3.86
CA TRP A 71 -10.49 10.46 3.14
C TRP A 71 -11.11 10.06 1.80
N TYR A 72 -11.08 11.00 0.87
CA TYR A 72 -11.74 10.86 -0.41
C TYR A 72 -11.12 9.80 -1.32
N GLU A 73 -9.89 9.35 -1.02
CA GLU A 73 -9.22 8.25 -1.71
C GLU A 73 -9.83 6.88 -1.41
N LEU A 74 -10.55 6.72 -0.29
CA LEU A 74 -11.01 5.39 0.11
C LEU A 74 -12.15 4.90 -0.78
N PRO A 75 -12.04 3.70 -1.36
CA PRO A 75 -13.18 2.96 -1.88
C PRO A 75 -14.19 2.64 -0.77
N ALA A 76 -15.45 2.42 -1.13
CA ALA A 76 -16.42 1.89 -0.20
C ALA A 76 -15.92 0.59 0.43
N LYS A 77 -16.24 0.39 1.71
CA LYS A 77 -15.83 -0.81 2.42
C LYS A 77 -16.61 -2.01 1.89
N ASP A 78 -15.91 -2.93 1.27
CA ASP A 78 -16.47 -4.22 0.89
C ASP A 78 -16.68 -5.11 2.10
N ASN A 79 -17.69 -5.97 2.05
CA ASN A 79 -17.86 -7.07 2.99
C ASN A 79 -16.79 -8.13 2.70
N ALA A 80 -15.65 -7.96 3.31
CA ALA A 80 -14.48 -8.79 3.10
C ALA A 80 -14.70 -10.23 3.58
N GLY A 81 -14.24 -11.18 2.79
CA GLY A 81 -14.02 -12.54 3.26
C GLY A 81 -12.95 -12.61 4.37
N SER A 82 -12.85 -13.75 5.05
CA SER A 82 -11.96 -13.98 6.20
C SER A 82 -10.45 -13.74 5.92
N ASN A 83 -10.05 -13.71 4.64
CA ASN A 83 -8.66 -13.50 4.23
C ASN A 83 -8.34 -12.05 3.87
N MET A 84 -9.34 -11.17 3.87
CA MET A 84 -9.14 -9.77 3.50
C MET A 84 -8.74 -8.92 4.71
N LEU A 85 -7.73 -8.11 4.51
CA LEU A 85 -7.19 -7.19 5.50
C LEU A 85 -7.29 -5.76 4.97
N LEU A 86 -8.06 -4.91 5.65
CA LEU A 86 -8.07 -3.48 5.45
C LEU A 86 -7.12 -2.84 6.46
N ARG A 87 -6.06 -2.19 6.00
CA ARG A 87 -5.05 -1.61 6.88
C ARG A 87 -4.58 -0.24 6.38
N THR A 88 -4.51 0.71 7.31
CA THR A 88 -3.90 2.02 7.06
C THR A 88 -2.54 2.10 7.75
N PHE A 89 -1.57 2.64 7.03
CA PHE A 89 -0.24 2.95 7.53
C PHE A 89 -0.13 4.44 7.84
N TYR A 90 0.52 4.75 8.94
CA TYR A 90 0.70 6.09 9.47
C TYR A 90 2.16 6.36 9.81
N ASP A 91 2.48 7.66 9.83
CA ASP A 91 3.59 8.26 10.55
C ASP A 91 3.02 9.49 11.28
N THR A 92 3.49 10.68 11.02
CA THR A 92 2.88 11.94 11.50
C THR A 92 1.51 12.22 10.85
N ALA A 93 1.25 11.61 9.70
CA ALA A 93 -0.01 11.64 8.97
C ALA A 93 -0.33 10.25 8.38
N ARG A 94 -1.55 10.08 7.85
CA ARG A 94 -1.85 8.84 7.09
C ARG A 94 -0.97 8.77 5.85
N ASN A 95 -0.39 7.62 5.62
CA ASN A 95 0.43 7.34 4.46
C ASN A 95 -0.40 6.74 3.33
N TYR A 96 -0.91 5.55 3.53
CA TYR A 96 -1.80 4.87 2.60
C TYR A 96 -2.67 3.83 3.32
N THR A 97 -3.78 3.47 2.71
CA THR A 97 -4.63 2.36 3.13
C THR A 97 -4.59 1.29 2.06
N MET A 98 -4.47 0.03 2.46
CA MET A 98 -4.51 -1.12 1.56
C MET A 98 -5.67 -2.05 1.87
N TYR A 99 -6.18 -2.70 0.83
CA TYR A 99 -7.10 -3.83 0.89
C TYR A 99 -6.37 -5.06 0.36
N TYR A 100 -5.89 -5.87 1.28
CA TYR A 100 -4.92 -6.94 1.03
C TYR A 100 -5.53 -8.31 1.28
N ASP A 101 -5.37 -9.21 0.32
CA ASP A 101 -5.74 -10.61 0.46
C ASP A 101 -4.54 -11.43 0.95
N THR A 102 -4.64 -11.94 2.17
CA THR A 102 -3.61 -12.77 2.81
C THR A 102 -3.46 -14.15 2.19
N SER A 103 -4.43 -14.61 1.39
CA SER A 103 -4.40 -15.90 0.70
C SER A 103 -3.74 -15.83 -0.68
N THR A 104 -3.85 -14.69 -1.35
CA THR A 104 -3.21 -14.43 -2.65
C THR A 104 -1.99 -13.52 -2.55
N TYR A 105 -1.70 -13.03 -1.34
CA TYR A 105 -0.56 -12.14 -1.09
C TYR A 105 -0.58 -10.86 -1.93
N THR A 106 -1.77 -10.35 -2.23
CA THR A 106 -1.96 -9.24 -3.17
C THR A 106 -2.83 -8.16 -2.55
N ALA A 107 -2.37 -6.90 -2.62
CA ALA A 107 -3.24 -5.77 -2.37
C ALA A 107 -4.09 -5.52 -3.64
N TYR A 108 -5.39 -5.70 -3.53
CA TYR A 108 -6.32 -5.44 -4.63
C TYR A 108 -6.52 -3.95 -4.87
N TRP A 109 -6.32 -3.14 -3.82
CA TRP A 109 -6.11 -1.71 -3.96
C TRP A 109 -5.25 -1.15 -2.84
N VAL A 110 -4.56 -0.07 -3.17
CA VAL A 110 -3.84 0.81 -2.26
C VAL A 110 -4.30 2.23 -2.54
N ALA A 111 -4.84 2.90 -1.53
CA ALA A 111 -5.43 4.23 -1.64
C ALA A 111 -4.63 5.24 -0.81
N TYR A 112 -4.32 6.40 -1.37
CA TYR A 112 -3.52 7.41 -0.69
C TYR A 112 -3.76 8.84 -1.21
N PRO A 113 -3.65 9.84 -0.32
CA PRO A 113 -3.56 11.23 -0.74
C PRO A 113 -2.15 11.53 -1.25
N LEU A 114 -2.03 12.38 -2.26
CA LEU A 114 -0.77 12.83 -2.82
C LEU A 114 -0.78 14.35 -2.99
N ALA A 115 0.12 15.02 -2.30
CA ALA A 115 0.30 16.45 -2.39
C ALA A 115 1.72 16.81 -2.85
N ALA A 116 1.94 18.01 -3.38
CA ALA A 116 3.27 18.48 -3.74
C ALA A 116 4.28 18.39 -2.58
N GLY A 117 3.79 18.54 -1.33
CA GLY A 117 4.61 18.44 -0.12
C GLY A 117 5.16 17.05 0.18
N ASP A 118 4.59 15.98 -0.40
CA ASP A 118 5.05 14.60 -0.25
C ASP A 118 6.25 14.27 -1.16
N LEU A 119 6.48 15.11 -2.17
CA LEU A 119 7.43 14.89 -3.23
C LEU A 119 8.77 15.55 -2.92
N GLY A 120 9.84 14.87 -3.28
CA GLY A 120 11.21 15.34 -3.13
C GLY A 120 12.12 14.70 -4.17
N SER A 121 13.35 14.46 -3.77
CA SER A 121 14.36 13.80 -4.60
C SER A 121 15.12 12.75 -3.80
N GLY A 122 15.64 11.77 -4.49
CA GLY A 122 16.37 10.68 -3.90
C GLY A 122 15.56 9.38 -3.80
N ARG A 123 16.28 8.30 -3.61
CA ARG A 123 15.75 6.96 -3.44
C ARG A 123 16.63 6.22 -2.42
N PRO A 124 16.06 5.58 -1.42
CA PRO A 124 16.83 4.71 -0.54
C PRO A 124 17.31 3.46 -1.29
N ASN A 125 18.28 2.76 -0.76
CA ASN A 125 18.83 1.53 -1.33
C ASN A 125 17.89 0.34 -1.12
N ASP A 126 16.69 0.41 -1.71
CA ASP A 126 15.68 -0.64 -1.72
C ASP A 126 15.48 -1.35 -0.36
N PRO A 127 15.06 -0.65 0.71
CA PRO A 127 14.95 -1.20 2.06
C PRO A 127 13.70 -2.08 2.22
N TRP A 128 13.54 -3.06 1.34
CA TRP A 128 12.41 -3.98 1.38
C TRP A 128 12.35 -4.72 2.71
N ALA A 129 11.18 -4.75 3.31
CA ALA A 129 10.94 -5.37 4.60
C ALA A 129 9.64 -6.18 4.61
N ALA A 130 9.58 -7.16 5.51
CA ALA A 130 8.30 -7.75 5.87
C ALA A 130 7.39 -6.66 6.46
N THR A 131 6.12 -6.70 6.10
CA THR A 131 5.13 -5.76 6.63
C THR A 131 4.88 -6.05 8.10
N PRO A 132 5.15 -5.12 9.01
CA PRO A 132 4.92 -5.32 10.43
C PRO A 132 3.46 -5.69 10.73
N GLY A 133 3.23 -6.57 11.70
CA GLY A 133 1.90 -7.01 12.11
C GLY A 133 1.15 -7.92 11.11
N ILE A 134 1.79 -8.33 10.02
CA ILE A 134 1.28 -9.35 9.11
C ILE A 134 2.23 -10.56 9.18
N PRO A 135 1.75 -11.75 9.53
CA PRO A 135 2.59 -12.94 9.58
C PRO A 135 3.34 -13.19 8.26
N THR A 136 4.59 -13.64 8.33
CA THR A 136 5.40 -13.92 7.13
C THR A 136 4.79 -15.03 6.27
N SER A 137 3.95 -15.90 6.83
CA SER A 137 3.15 -16.88 6.10
C SER A 137 2.08 -16.24 5.21
N GLN A 138 1.67 -15.02 5.50
CA GLN A 138 0.62 -14.28 4.81
C GLN A 138 1.16 -13.17 3.88
N GLN A 139 2.44 -13.15 3.62
CA GLN A 139 3.08 -12.21 2.69
C GLN A 139 4.24 -12.87 1.96
N ILE A 140 4.59 -12.38 0.77
CA ILE A 140 5.70 -12.92 -0.03
C ILE A 140 7.03 -12.34 0.44
N ASN A 141 8.05 -13.20 0.54
CA ASN A 141 9.39 -12.78 0.92
C ASN A 141 10.08 -12.04 -0.23
N VAL A 142 9.81 -10.74 -0.33
CA VAL A 142 10.49 -9.82 -1.26
C VAL A 142 11.62 -9.04 -0.60
N TRP A 143 11.79 -9.15 0.71
CA TRP A 143 12.87 -8.49 1.45
C TRP A 143 14.21 -9.21 1.36
N ALA A 144 14.22 -10.52 1.10
CA ALA A 144 15.45 -11.26 0.88
C ALA A 144 15.92 -11.27 -0.59
N GLY A 145 15.15 -10.67 -1.49
CA GLY A 145 15.44 -10.56 -2.93
C GLY A 145 14.19 -10.28 -3.75
N SER A 146 14.36 -9.92 -5.02
CA SER A 146 13.22 -9.74 -5.95
C SER A 146 12.52 -11.07 -6.24
N TYR A 147 11.42 -11.02 -6.99
CA TYR A 147 10.76 -12.25 -7.46
C TYR A 147 11.71 -13.14 -8.27
N GLY A 148 12.63 -12.54 -9.06
CA GLY A 148 13.76 -13.24 -9.68
C GLY A 148 13.37 -14.25 -10.77
N VAL A 149 12.11 -14.26 -11.19
CA VAL A 149 11.58 -15.20 -12.20
C VAL A 149 11.51 -14.52 -13.56
N ASN A 150 12.02 -15.19 -14.59
CA ASN A 150 12.00 -14.67 -15.96
C ASN A 150 10.57 -14.63 -16.53
N VAL A 151 10.33 -13.62 -17.36
CA VAL A 151 9.09 -13.45 -18.13
C VAL A 151 9.28 -14.11 -19.50
N GLY A 152 8.64 -15.22 -19.71
CA GLY A 152 8.78 -15.99 -20.94
C GLY A 152 10.21 -16.52 -21.14
N SER A 153 10.67 -16.49 -22.40
CA SER A 153 12.01 -16.93 -22.79
C SER A 153 13.06 -15.81 -22.79
N THR A 154 12.70 -14.62 -22.34
CA THR A 154 13.55 -13.41 -22.35
C THR A 154 14.35 -13.27 -21.07
N SER A 155 15.36 -12.39 -21.06
CA SER A 155 16.07 -11.97 -19.85
C SER A 155 15.26 -10.98 -18.97
N ASN A 156 14.03 -10.67 -19.36
CA ASN A 156 13.13 -9.85 -18.57
C ASN A 156 12.65 -10.62 -17.33
N ILE A 157 12.46 -9.93 -16.21
CA ILE A 157 12.09 -10.53 -14.94
C ILE A 157 10.83 -9.87 -14.37
N TYR A 158 10.19 -10.54 -13.41
CA TYR A 158 9.21 -9.90 -12.53
C TYR A 158 9.94 -9.12 -11.43
N ALA A 159 9.75 -7.81 -11.46
CA ALA A 159 10.26 -6.90 -10.44
C ALA A 159 9.32 -6.84 -9.23
N ARG A 160 9.82 -6.30 -8.14
CA ARG A 160 9.02 -5.85 -7.00
C ARG A 160 8.30 -4.56 -7.38
N GLY A 161 7.13 -4.71 -8.00
CA GLY A 161 6.32 -3.58 -8.45
C GLY A 161 5.59 -2.95 -7.29
N HIS A 162 5.82 -1.66 -7.05
CA HIS A 162 5.11 -0.91 -6.02
C HIS A 162 3.66 -0.65 -6.43
N GLN A 163 2.74 -0.71 -5.47
CA GLN A 163 1.40 -0.16 -5.62
C GLN A 163 1.43 1.36 -5.37
N ILE A 164 1.74 1.82 -4.16
CA ILE A 164 2.16 3.21 -3.95
C ILE A 164 3.67 3.29 -4.19
N PRO A 165 4.15 4.08 -5.17
CA PRO A 165 5.57 4.19 -5.46
C PRO A 165 6.32 4.95 -4.36
N ASN A 166 7.57 4.60 -4.11
CA ASN A 166 8.40 5.31 -3.15
C ASN A 166 8.60 6.79 -3.52
N ALA A 167 8.60 7.10 -4.80
CA ALA A 167 8.73 8.47 -5.29
C ALA A 167 7.56 9.39 -4.91
N ASP A 168 6.41 8.82 -4.54
CA ASP A 168 5.25 9.56 -4.04
C ASP A 168 5.38 9.89 -2.54
N ARG A 169 6.46 9.45 -1.87
CA ARG A 169 6.78 9.66 -0.45
C ARG A 169 8.24 10.01 -0.20
N ASN A 170 8.93 10.53 -1.20
CA ASN A 170 10.36 10.79 -1.12
C ASN A 170 10.74 12.23 -0.73
N LYS A 171 9.82 12.97 -0.09
CA LYS A 171 10.14 14.24 0.57
C LYS A 171 11.25 14.03 1.61
N ASP A 172 11.12 12.96 2.39
CA ASP A 172 12.19 12.39 3.18
C ASP A 172 12.43 10.93 2.74
N PRO A 173 13.44 10.67 1.88
CA PRO A 173 13.67 9.34 1.32
C PRO A 173 14.13 8.32 2.35
N TYR A 174 14.53 8.75 3.55
CA TYR A 174 14.94 7.89 4.67
C TYR A 174 13.92 7.88 5.81
N GLY A 175 12.83 8.64 5.67
CA GLY A 175 11.75 8.72 6.66
C GLY A 175 10.79 7.53 6.61
N THR A 176 9.97 7.42 7.65
CA THR A 176 9.01 6.31 7.85
C THR A 176 8.03 6.17 6.69
N MET A 177 7.45 7.27 6.20
CA MET A 177 6.47 7.21 5.10
C MET A 177 7.06 6.60 3.83
N CYS A 178 8.30 6.97 3.48
CA CYS A 178 9.00 6.37 2.35
C CYS A 178 9.34 4.89 2.60
N ALA A 179 9.85 4.55 3.79
CA ALA A 179 10.17 3.19 4.17
C ALA A 179 8.96 2.25 4.11
N GLN A 180 7.77 2.70 4.50
CA GLN A 180 6.53 1.92 4.43
C GLN A 180 6.14 1.54 3.00
N THR A 181 6.57 2.29 1.98
CA THR A 181 6.33 1.92 0.58
C THR A 181 7.10 0.67 0.16
N PHE A 182 8.15 0.30 0.89
CA PHE A 182 8.94 -0.92 0.69
C PHE A 182 8.45 -2.12 1.51
N TYR A 183 7.28 -2.04 2.13
CA TYR A 183 6.68 -3.20 2.77
C TYR A 183 6.24 -4.24 1.73
N ALA A 184 6.44 -5.51 2.06
CA ALA A 184 6.16 -6.63 1.14
C ALA A 184 4.73 -6.63 0.60
N THR A 185 3.75 -6.21 1.40
CA THR A 185 2.34 -6.14 1.00
C THR A 185 2.02 -5.03 -0.02
N ASN A 186 2.92 -4.05 -0.16
CA ASN A 186 2.83 -3.03 -1.21
C ASN A 186 3.46 -3.49 -2.54
N SER A 187 4.00 -4.69 -2.60
CA SER A 187 4.66 -5.25 -3.78
C SER A 187 3.81 -6.29 -4.47
N THR A 188 3.81 -6.24 -5.79
CA THR A 188 3.26 -7.28 -6.66
C THR A 188 4.26 -7.62 -7.77
N PRO A 189 4.23 -8.84 -8.34
CA PRO A 189 5.07 -9.16 -9.49
C PRO A 189 4.71 -8.29 -10.70
N GLN A 190 5.61 -7.41 -11.12
CA GLN A 190 5.46 -6.60 -12.32
C GLN A 190 6.55 -6.93 -13.34
N ILE A 191 6.19 -7.08 -14.60
CA ILE A 191 7.15 -7.23 -15.69
C ILE A 191 8.08 -6.01 -15.70
N GLN A 192 9.40 -6.24 -15.50
CA GLN A 192 10.36 -5.15 -15.30
C GLN A 192 10.43 -4.22 -16.50
N ASN A 193 10.73 -4.77 -17.69
CA ASN A 193 10.92 -3.97 -18.89
C ASN A 193 9.63 -3.82 -19.68
N GLY A 194 9.33 -2.62 -20.12
CA GLY A 194 8.12 -2.29 -20.87
C GLY A 194 6.88 -2.07 -20.01
N PHE A 195 6.76 -2.70 -18.79
CA PHE A 195 5.69 -2.41 -17.85
C PHE A 195 6.18 -1.55 -16.70
N ASN A 196 6.85 -2.11 -15.69
CA ASN A 196 7.25 -1.41 -14.47
C ASN A 196 8.15 -0.19 -14.75
N SER A 197 9.25 -0.39 -15.50
CA SER A 197 10.14 0.69 -15.96
C SER A 197 9.75 1.26 -17.34
N GLY A 198 8.52 1.12 -17.74
CA GLY A 198 7.97 1.60 -19.01
C GLY A 198 6.68 2.36 -18.79
N ILE A 199 5.57 1.81 -19.30
CA ILE A 199 4.25 2.45 -19.33
C ILE A 199 3.74 2.82 -17.91
N TRP A 200 4.01 1.96 -16.91
CA TRP A 200 3.59 2.21 -15.52
C TRP A 200 4.36 3.37 -14.89
N SER A 201 5.69 3.39 -15.03
CA SER A 201 6.51 4.50 -14.50
C SER A 201 6.21 5.84 -15.17
N SER A 202 5.80 5.83 -16.45
CA SER A 202 5.36 7.03 -17.15
C SER A 202 4.06 7.58 -16.55
N LEU A 203 3.08 6.70 -16.31
CA LEU A 203 1.83 7.06 -15.61
C LEU A 203 2.12 7.64 -14.22
N GLU A 204 2.97 7.00 -13.43
CA GLU A 204 3.37 7.49 -12.10
C GLU A 204 4.05 8.86 -12.16
N GLY A 205 4.89 9.09 -13.19
CA GLY A 205 5.53 10.39 -13.42
C GLY A 205 4.52 11.50 -13.64
N ASP A 206 3.52 11.25 -14.48
CA ASP A 206 2.47 12.24 -14.77
C ASP A 206 1.55 12.47 -13.57
N VAL A 207 1.26 11.45 -12.75
CA VAL A 207 0.53 11.62 -11.49
C VAL A 207 1.28 12.55 -10.53
N ARG A 208 2.60 12.39 -10.39
CA ARG A 208 3.43 13.31 -9.58
C ARG A 208 3.44 14.73 -10.15
N THR A 209 3.57 14.85 -11.47
CA THR A 209 3.49 16.16 -12.15
C THR A 209 2.14 16.83 -11.87
N LEU A 210 1.05 16.07 -11.95
CA LEU A 210 -0.28 16.57 -11.61
C LEU A 210 -0.33 17.06 -10.14
N ALA A 211 0.18 16.30 -9.19
CA ALA A 211 0.21 16.69 -7.77
C ALA A 211 1.05 17.94 -7.52
N GLN A 212 2.17 18.13 -8.25
CA GLN A 212 3.02 19.34 -8.15
C GLN A 212 2.33 20.59 -8.68
N GLN A 213 1.44 20.44 -9.66
CA GLN A 213 0.71 21.55 -10.28
C GLN A 213 -0.54 21.97 -9.52
N GLN A 214 -0.95 21.18 -8.52
CA GLN A 214 -2.15 21.45 -7.74
C GLN A 214 -1.83 22.19 -6.44
N THR A 215 -2.77 23.02 -6.01
CA THR A 215 -2.77 23.62 -4.66
C THR A 215 -3.49 22.74 -3.65
N ASP A 216 -4.22 21.73 -4.11
CA ASP A 216 -4.95 20.75 -3.30
C ASP A 216 -4.40 19.33 -3.58
N THR A 217 -4.80 18.38 -2.77
CA THR A 217 -4.43 16.97 -2.83
C THR A 217 -5.01 16.28 -4.06
N VAL A 218 -4.20 15.45 -4.72
CA VAL A 218 -4.67 14.42 -5.66
C VAL A 218 -4.92 13.14 -4.86
N TYR A 219 -6.11 12.58 -4.97
CA TYR A 219 -6.45 11.33 -4.32
C TYR A 219 -6.26 10.19 -5.32
N VAL A 220 -5.51 9.17 -4.91
CA VAL A 220 -5.06 8.09 -5.79
C VAL A 220 -5.53 6.76 -5.23
N VAL A 221 -6.12 5.92 -6.09
CA VAL A 221 -6.28 4.48 -5.83
C VAL A 221 -5.58 3.73 -6.94
N THR A 222 -4.73 2.80 -6.55
CA THR A 222 -4.01 1.92 -7.48
C THR A 222 -4.27 0.47 -7.09
N GLY A 223 -4.31 -0.44 -8.04
CA GLY A 223 -4.58 -1.83 -7.69
C GLY A 223 -4.13 -2.84 -8.74
N ALA A 224 -4.09 -4.08 -8.28
CA ALA A 224 -3.71 -5.25 -9.05
C ALA A 224 -4.88 -6.24 -9.12
N ILE A 225 -5.14 -6.80 -10.28
CA ILE A 225 -6.29 -7.67 -10.54
C ILE A 225 -5.82 -9.08 -10.87
N LEU A 226 -6.28 -10.04 -10.08
CA LEU A 226 -6.04 -11.48 -10.23
C LEU A 226 -7.27 -12.17 -10.81
N ARG A 227 -7.70 -11.76 -11.97
CA ARG A 227 -8.81 -12.42 -12.65
C ARG A 227 -8.71 -12.26 -14.17
N THR A 228 -9.38 -13.15 -14.87
CA THR A 228 -9.54 -13.07 -16.31
C THR A 228 -10.71 -12.16 -16.66
N VAL A 229 -10.48 -11.17 -17.50
CA VAL A 229 -11.52 -10.21 -17.97
C VAL A 229 -12.03 -10.63 -19.34
N THR A 230 -11.15 -11.19 -20.18
CA THR A 230 -11.49 -11.61 -21.56
C THR A 230 -11.92 -13.07 -21.69
N GLY A 231 -11.87 -13.86 -20.62
CA GLY A 231 -12.24 -15.27 -20.60
C GLY A 231 -11.18 -16.25 -21.15
N ASN A 232 -10.14 -15.75 -21.81
CA ASN A 232 -9.03 -16.53 -22.36
C ASN A 232 -7.72 -16.41 -21.58
N GLU A 233 -7.73 -15.59 -20.53
CA GLU A 233 -6.57 -15.37 -19.69
C GLU A 233 -6.51 -16.40 -18.57
N THR A 234 -5.31 -16.70 -18.12
CA THR A 234 -5.07 -17.53 -16.95
C THR A 234 -4.27 -16.75 -15.93
N ILE A 235 -4.46 -17.04 -14.65
CA ILE A 235 -3.59 -16.49 -13.60
C ILE A 235 -2.31 -17.31 -13.60
N THR A 236 -1.19 -16.64 -13.87
CA THR A 236 0.13 -17.25 -13.77
C THR A 236 0.60 -17.20 -12.32
N TYR A 237 1.18 -18.30 -11.84
CA TYR A 237 1.80 -18.38 -10.53
C TYR A 237 3.31 -18.52 -10.69
N ILE A 238 4.06 -17.77 -9.88
CA ILE A 238 5.51 -17.86 -9.83
C ILE A 238 5.95 -18.24 -8.42
N LYS A 239 7.10 -18.91 -8.34
CA LYS A 239 7.75 -19.22 -7.07
C LYS A 239 9.03 -18.39 -6.94
N PRO A 240 9.04 -17.34 -6.13
CA PRO A 240 10.25 -16.55 -5.89
C PRO A 240 11.38 -17.40 -5.30
N ALA A 241 12.63 -17.10 -5.68
CA ALA A 241 13.79 -17.89 -5.26
C ALA A 241 14.02 -17.91 -3.73
N LYS A 242 13.50 -16.92 -3.03
CA LYS A 242 13.62 -16.75 -1.57
C LYS A 242 12.32 -17.01 -0.81
N ASP A 243 11.36 -17.66 -1.46
CA ASP A 243 10.08 -18.04 -0.84
C ASP A 243 9.68 -19.46 -1.22
N THR A 244 8.86 -20.09 -0.40
CA THR A 244 8.26 -21.40 -0.66
C THR A 244 6.84 -21.28 -1.22
N LYS A 245 6.21 -20.11 -1.06
CA LYS A 245 4.85 -19.81 -1.52
C LYS A 245 4.82 -19.53 -3.02
N ASN A 246 3.73 -19.93 -3.67
CA ASN A 246 3.45 -19.50 -5.03
C ASN A 246 2.79 -18.11 -4.98
N CYS A 247 3.33 -17.18 -5.76
CA CYS A 247 2.83 -15.82 -5.87
C CYS A 247 2.06 -15.68 -7.18
N PRO A 248 0.79 -15.26 -7.17
CA PRO A 248 0.07 -14.98 -8.42
C PRO A 248 0.62 -13.71 -9.08
N VAL A 249 0.65 -13.72 -10.39
CA VAL A 249 1.00 -12.57 -11.22
C VAL A 249 -0.31 -11.90 -11.65
N PRO A 250 -0.51 -10.60 -11.33
CA PRO A 250 -1.70 -9.89 -11.75
C PRO A 250 -1.89 -9.88 -13.26
N ASN A 251 -3.14 -10.03 -13.71
CA ASN A 251 -3.52 -9.93 -15.11
C ASN A 251 -3.64 -8.47 -15.57
N TYR A 252 -4.05 -7.60 -14.66
CA TYR A 252 -4.24 -6.18 -14.91
C TYR A 252 -3.77 -5.34 -13.75
N TYR A 253 -3.44 -4.09 -14.07
CA TYR A 253 -3.22 -3.02 -13.12
C TYR A 253 -4.11 -1.84 -13.48
N TYR A 254 -4.57 -1.13 -12.47
CA TYR A 254 -5.32 0.11 -12.66
C TYR A 254 -4.83 1.20 -11.73
N LYS A 255 -5.11 2.42 -12.12
CA LYS A 255 -4.95 3.60 -11.27
C LYS A 255 -6.12 4.53 -11.55
N VAL A 256 -6.81 4.96 -10.48
CA VAL A 256 -7.86 5.98 -10.56
C VAL A 256 -7.45 7.18 -9.75
N LEU A 257 -7.71 8.36 -10.29
CA LEU A 257 -7.32 9.64 -9.72
C LEU A 257 -8.54 10.51 -9.50
N LEU A 258 -8.54 11.25 -8.40
CA LEU A 258 -9.55 12.23 -8.08
C LEU A 258 -8.89 13.58 -7.79
N LYS A 259 -9.42 14.62 -8.36
CA LYS A 259 -9.19 16.02 -7.98
C LYS A 259 -10.50 16.63 -7.51
N VAL A 260 -10.43 17.41 -6.45
CA VAL A 260 -11.58 18.16 -5.95
C VAL A 260 -11.37 19.66 -6.17
N LYS A 261 -12.47 20.37 -6.38
CA LYS A 261 -12.51 21.83 -6.33
C LYS A 261 -13.27 22.23 -5.07
N ARG A 262 -12.69 23.18 -4.33
CA ARG A 262 -13.29 23.67 -3.09
C ARG A 262 -13.73 25.12 -3.21
N GLU A 263 -14.80 25.44 -2.53
CA GLU A 263 -15.21 26.81 -2.23
C GLU A 263 -14.30 27.41 -1.17
N ALA A 264 -14.39 28.72 -0.96
CA ALA A 264 -13.66 29.42 0.11
C ALA A 264 -13.99 28.88 1.53
N SER A 265 -15.15 28.27 1.69
CA SER A 265 -15.60 27.60 2.92
C SER A 265 -14.88 26.27 3.18
N GLY A 266 -14.11 25.74 2.21
CA GLY A 266 -13.52 24.40 2.23
C GLY A 266 -14.46 23.29 1.72
N LYS A 267 -15.73 23.58 1.48
CA LYS A 267 -16.72 22.63 0.93
C LYS A 267 -16.32 22.24 -0.50
N ILE A 268 -16.42 20.95 -0.84
CA ILE A 268 -16.25 20.48 -2.22
C ILE A 268 -17.42 20.98 -3.07
N SER A 269 -17.11 21.65 -4.16
CA SER A 269 -18.09 22.17 -5.13
C SER A 269 -18.17 21.34 -6.40
N SER A 270 -17.08 20.67 -6.78
CA SER A 270 -17.03 19.73 -7.89
C SER A 270 -15.83 18.81 -7.77
N ALA A 271 -15.82 17.75 -8.56
CA ALA A 271 -14.71 16.82 -8.67
C ALA A 271 -14.45 16.44 -10.14
N SER A 272 -13.23 16.01 -10.42
CA SER A 272 -12.83 15.44 -11.71
C SER A 272 -12.08 14.15 -11.45
N THR A 273 -12.34 13.13 -12.23
CA THR A 273 -11.69 11.83 -12.11
C THR A 273 -11.12 11.39 -13.45
N VAL A 274 -10.15 10.50 -13.40
CA VAL A 274 -9.63 9.77 -14.55
C VAL A 274 -9.16 8.40 -14.09
N GLY A 275 -9.39 7.38 -14.91
CA GLY A 275 -8.91 6.04 -14.70
C GLY A 275 -7.94 5.59 -15.80
N VAL A 276 -7.04 4.68 -15.45
CA VAL A 276 -6.18 3.95 -16.41
C VAL A 276 -6.29 2.47 -16.09
N TRP A 277 -6.51 1.66 -17.11
CA TRP A 277 -6.61 0.20 -17.00
C TRP A 277 -5.64 -0.48 -17.95
N LEU A 278 -4.63 -1.14 -17.41
CA LEU A 278 -3.53 -1.72 -18.18
C LEU A 278 -3.52 -3.26 -18.08
N PRO A 279 -3.68 -4.00 -19.18
CA PRO A 279 -3.26 -5.40 -19.22
C PRO A 279 -1.80 -5.55 -18.80
N HIS A 280 -1.48 -6.55 -17.99
CA HIS A 280 -0.12 -6.78 -17.53
C HIS A 280 0.70 -7.54 -18.59
N ARG A 281 1.32 -6.80 -19.49
CA ARG A 281 2.16 -7.29 -20.58
C ARG A 281 3.35 -6.38 -20.83
N VAL A 282 4.23 -6.78 -21.71
CA VAL A 282 5.29 -5.90 -22.24
C VAL A 282 4.66 -4.87 -23.18
N TYR A 283 5.02 -3.63 -23.01
CA TYR A 283 4.67 -2.49 -23.88
C TYR A 283 5.91 -1.98 -24.58
N SER A 284 5.75 -1.55 -25.84
CA SER A 284 6.84 -0.99 -26.65
C SER A 284 6.29 0.16 -27.50
N GLY A 285 6.65 1.40 -27.11
CA GLY A 285 6.21 2.60 -27.82
C GLY A 285 4.74 2.99 -27.64
N GLU A 286 4.01 2.31 -26.78
CA GLU A 286 2.63 2.61 -26.44
C GLU A 286 2.54 3.60 -25.27
N SER A 287 1.54 4.47 -25.32
CA SER A 287 1.25 5.41 -24.24
C SER A 287 0.07 4.92 -23.38
N TYR A 288 0.15 5.15 -22.06
CA TYR A 288 -0.93 4.80 -21.14
C TYR A 288 -2.22 5.59 -21.41
N GLN A 289 -2.12 6.76 -22.06
CA GLN A 289 -3.29 7.57 -22.43
C GLN A 289 -4.26 6.82 -23.35
N SER A 290 -3.77 5.84 -24.12
CA SER A 290 -4.61 4.95 -24.94
C SER A 290 -5.41 3.95 -24.12
N TYR A 291 -5.18 3.88 -22.82
CA TYR A 291 -5.80 2.95 -21.85
C TYR A 291 -6.59 3.68 -20.77
N THR A 292 -6.93 4.95 -21.00
CA THR A 292 -7.79 5.71 -20.12
C THR A 292 -9.23 5.20 -20.19
N LYS A 293 -9.90 5.28 -19.05
CA LYS A 293 -11.30 4.92 -18.85
C LYS A 293 -11.93 5.87 -17.84
N SER A 294 -13.25 5.98 -17.89
CA SER A 294 -13.98 6.59 -16.80
C SER A 294 -13.85 5.74 -15.52
N VAL A 295 -14.01 6.36 -14.35
CA VAL A 295 -13.98 5.61 -13.10
C VAL A 295 -15.14 4.61 -13.04
N ALA A 296 -16.32 4.97 -13.52
CA ALA A 296 -17.46 4.06 -13.62
C ALA A 296 -17.16 2.79 -14.45
N GLU A 297 -16.40 2.89 -15.56
CA GLU A 297 -15.97 1.70 -16.31
C GLU A 297 -15.02 0.82 -15.48
N ILE A 298 -14.10 1.41 -14.71
CA ILE A 298 -13.18 0.64 -13.85
C ILE A 298 -13.94 0.03 -12.67
N GLU A 299 -14.94 0.70 -12.13
CA GLU A 299 -15.85 0.14 -11.11
C GLU A 299 -16.59 -1.09 -11.64
N ALA A 300 -17.12 -1.01 -12.86
CA ALA A 300 -17.76 -2.16 -13.51
C ALA A 300 -16.78 -3.34 -13.70
N LEU A 301 -15.50 -3.05 -13.96
CA LEU A 301 -14.46 -4.07 -14.09
C LEU A 301 -13.98 -4.62 -12.75
N THR A 302 -13.96 -3.84 -11.69
CA THR A 302 -13.39 -4.22 -10.38
C THR A 302 -14.44 -4.68 -9.38
N GLY A 303 -15.65 -4.14 -9.46
CA GLY A 303 -16.70 -4.29 -8.48
C GLY A 303 -16.54 -3.37 -7.27
N TYR A 304 -15.57 -2.45 -7.28
CA TYR A 304 -15.37 -1.44 -6.23
C TYR A 304 -16.21 -0.20 -6.52
N ASN A 305 -16.51 0.55 -5.47
CA ASN A 305 -17.05 1.91 -5.54
C ASN A 305 -15.96 2.85 -5.03
N PHE A 306 -15.32 3.58 -5.93
CA PHE A 306 -14.22 4.49 -5.62
C PHE A 306 -14.73 5.82 -5.10
N PHE A 307 -13.90 6.51 -4.32
CA PHE A 307 -14.17 7.86 -3.82
C PHE A 307 -15.51 8.02 -3.07
N ALA A 308 -15.93 6.95 -2.40
CA ALA A 308 -17.23 6.82 -1.76
C ALA A 308 -17.52 7.85 -0.65
N ASN A 309 -16.50 8.58 -0.20
CA ASN A 309 -16.63 9.66 0.79
C ASN A 309 -16.94 11.03 0.15
N LEU A 310 -17.02 11.12 -1.18
CA LEU A 310 -17.55 12.32 -1.83
C LEU A 310 -19.06 12.48 -1.58
N PRO A 311 -19.59 13.71 -1.61
CA PRO A 311 -21.05 13.89 -1.74
C PRO A 311 -21.56 13.14 -2.97
N ALA A 312 -22.66 12.40 -2.81
CA ALA A 312 -23.13 11.42 -3.80
C ALA A 312 -23.41 12.02 -5.20
N ASP A 313 -23.91 13.24 -5.24
CA ASP A 313 -24.15 13.99 -6.48
C ASP A 313 -22.85 14.37 -7.20
N ILE A 314 -21.84 14.75 -6.44
CA ILE A 314 -20.50 15.09 -6.97
C ILE A 314 -19.78 13.83 -7.41
N GLN A 315 -19.86 12.74 -6.63
CA GLN A 315 -19.29 11.44 -6.99
C GLN A 315 -19.84 10.96 -8.33
N ALA A 316 -21.17 10.83 -8.43
CA ALA A 316 -21.83 10.35 -9.64
C ALA A 316 -21.51 11.19 -10.88
N ALA A 317 -21.41 12.51 -10.74
CA ALA A 317 -21.05 13.40 -11.84
C ALA A 317 -19.57 13.24 -12.24
N ALA A 318 -18.66 13.04 -11.29
CA ALA A 318 -17.23 12.91 -11.56
C ALA A 318 -16.86 11.58 -12.22
N GLU A 319 -17.50 10.48 -11.82
CA GLU A 319 -17.16 9.11 -12.28
C GLU A 319 -17.55 8.84 -13.73
N GLN A 320 -18.49 9.61 -14.30
CA GLN A 320 -18.91 9.50 -15.70
C GLN A 320 -17.96 10.22 -16.68
N ASN A 321 -17.08 11.08 -16.18
CA ASN A 321 -16.11 11.79 -17.03
C ASN A 321 -14.90 10.90 -17.32
N SER A 322 -14.45 10.90 -18.58
CA SER A 322 -13.26 10.19 -19.06
C SER A 322 -12.27 11.15 -19.69
#